data_f3e02a7a42a6af6f0ed65447e6bb8ec2
#
_entry.id   f3e02a7a42a6af6f0ed65447e6bb8ec2
#
_cell.length_a   1.000
_cell.length_b   1.000
_cell.length_c   1.000
_cell.angle_alpha   90.00
_cell.angle_beta   90.00
_cell.angle_gamma   90.00
#
_symmetry.space_group_name_H-M   'P 1'
#
loop_
_entity.id
_entity.type
_entity.pdbx_description
1 polymer ?
#
loop_
_entity_poly.entity_id
_entity_poly.type
_entity_poly.pdbx_seq_one_letter_code
_entity_poly.pdbx_strand_id
1 'polypeptide(L)'
;MNKNLLTYKKSGVNIAKADKFVNFIANISTKKVGNKKSNNIGGFGSISNIPKNIKNPKIVACTDGVGTKIEIANLIKKYDTIGIDLVAMSVNDLIVQ
;
A
#
# COMPACT_ATOMS: atom_id res chain seq x y z
N MET A 1 -31.69 24.13 15.63
CA MET A 1 -31.32 22.70 15.57
C MET A 1 -30.02 22.53 14.81
N ASN A 2 -28.87 22.49 15.51
CA ASN A 2 -27.58 22.18 14.87
C ASN A 2 -27.52 20.67 14.61
N LYS A 3 -27.91 20.25 13.42
CA LYS A 3 -27.64 18.90 12.95
C LYS A 3 -26.13 18.78 12.77
N ASN A 4 -25.46 18.09 13.69
CA ASN A 4 -24.07 17.63 13.51
C ASN A 4 -24.05 16.68 12.32
N LEU A 5 -23.97 17.21 11.12
CA LEU A 5 -23.86 16.41 9.91
C LEU A 5 -22.52 15.67 9.97
N LEU A 6 -22.58 14.36 10.10
CA LEU A 6 -21.44 13.47 9.97
C LEU A 6 -20.98 13.52 8.50
N THR A 7 -19.75 13.90 8.28
CA THR A 7 -19.12 13.88 6.95
C THR A 7 -17.88 12.99 6.99
N TYR A 8 -17.51 12.42 5.86
CA TYR A 8 -16.26 11.65 5.73
C TYR A 8 -15.05 12.41 6.29
N LYS A 9 -14.97 13.71 6.03
CA LYS A 9 -13.89 14.56 6.55
C LYS A 9 -13.88 14.66 8.07
N LYS A 10 -15.06 14.76 8.71
CA LYS A 10 -15.17 14.78 10.19
C LYS A 10 -14.84 13.42 10.80
N SER A 11 -15.04 12.33 10.07
CA SER A 11 -14.70 10.97 10.49
C SER A 11 -13.23 10.60 10.17
N GLY A 12 -12.39 11.57 9.83
CA GLY A 12 -10.96 11.34 9.54
C GLY A 12 -10.66 10.90 8.11
N VAL A 13 -11.67 10.73 7.25
CA VAL A 13 -11.49 10.32 5.86
C VAL A 13 -11.35 11.55 4.97
N ASN A 14 -10.18 11.73 4.37
CA ASN A 14 -9.91 12.81 3.42
C ASN A 14 -9.69 12.23 2.02
N ILE A 15 -10.74 12.21 1.22
CA ILE A 15 -10.72 11.64 -0.14
C ILE A 15 -9.66 12.32 -1.02
N ALA A 16 -9.61 13.66 -1.02
CA ALA A 16 -8.63 14.39 -1.83
C ALA A 16 -7.17 14.09 -1.45
N LYS A 17 -6.91 13.81 -0.16
CA LYS A 17 -5.59 13.38 0.30
C LYS A 17 -5.28 11.95 -0.14
N ALA A 18 -6.28 11.07 -0.11
CA ALA A 18 -6.15 9.70 -0.59
C ALA A 18 -5.86 9.68 -2.11
N ASP A 19 -6.59 10.45 -2.91
CA ASP A 19 -6.37 10.56 -4.36
C ASP A 19 -4.97 11.07 -4.70
N LYS A 20 -4.48 12.09 -3.97
CA LYS A 20 -3.10 12.58 -4.13
C LYS A 20 -2.07 11.49 -3.82
N PHE A 21 -2.32 10.69 -2.80
CA PHE A 21 -1.43 9.58 -2.43
C PHE A 21 -1.43 8.47 -3.49
N VAL A 22 -2.61 8.08 -3.99
CA VAL A 22 -2.75 7.10 -5.07
C VAL A 22 -2.01 7.57 -6.34
N ASN A 23 -2.17 8.84 -6.72
CA ASN A 23 -1.45 9.42 -7.85
C ASN A 23 0.07 9.45 -7.64
N PHE A 24 0.53 9.71 -6.42
CA PHE A 24 1.94 9.66 -6.07
C PHE A 24 2.52 8.24 -6.26
N ILE A 25 1.82 7.21 -5.76
CA ILE A 25 2.21 5.80 -5.95
C ILE A 25 2.24 5.44 -7.43
N ALA A 26 1.22 5.83 -8.19
CA ALA A 26 1.14 5.56 -9.62
C ALA A 26 2.34 6.15 -10.38
N ASN A 27 2.76 7.37 -10.03
CA ASN A 27 3.91 8.04 -10.63
C ASN A 27 5.25 7.35 -10.28
N ILE A 28 5.40 6.82 -9.06
CA ILE A 28 6.60 6.05 -8.69
C ILE A 28 6.65 4.74 -9.46
N SER A 29 5.54 4.04 -9.55
CA SER A 29 5.44 2.76 -10.25
C SER A 29 5.77 2.88 -11.74
N THR A 30 5.28 3.92 -12.41
CA THR A 30 5.57 4.15 -13.84
C THR A 30 7.04 4.44 -14.11
N LYS A 31 7.74 5.13 -13.21
CA LYS A 31 9.17 5.44 -13.36
C LYS A 31 10.06 4.18 -13.23
N LYS A 32 9.67 3.20 -12.42
CA LYS A 32 10.46 1.99 -12.16
C LYS A 32 10.23 0.86 -13.17
N VAL A 33 9.11 0.83 -13.87
CA VAL A 33 8.68 -0.31 -14.73
C VAL A 33 8.74 0.04 -16.23
N GLY A 34 9.60 0.95 -16.65
CA GLY A 34 9.85 1.23 -18.07
C GLY A 34 8.59 1.67 -18.84
N ASN A 35 7.99 2.79 -18.44
CA ASN A 35 6.89 3.48 -19.13
C ASN A 35 5.59 2.68 -19.39
N LYS A 36 5.44 1.48 -18.88
CA LYS A 36 4.16 0.78 -18.90
C LYS A 36 3.32 1.25 -17.72
N LYS A 37 2.29 2.08 -18.00
CA LYS A 37 1.30 2.46 -17.00
C LYS A 37 0.68 1.19 -16.41
N SER A 38 0.90 0.95 -15.11
CA SER A 38 0.12 -0.03 -14.37
C SER A 38 -1.29 0.53 -14.20
N ASN A 39 -2.22 0.07 -15.00
CA ASN A 39 -3.63 0.48 -14.92
C ASN A 39 -4.35 -0.04 -13.66
N ASN A 40 -3.61 -0.75 -12.79
CA ASN A 40 -4.17 -1.46 -11.64
C ASN A 40 -4.03 -0.68 -10.31
N ILE A 41 -3.48 0.53 -10.33
CA ILE A 41 -3.33 1.33 -9.10
C ILE A 41 -4.59 2.17 -8.89
N GLY A 42 -5.19 2.04 -7.71
CA GLY A 42 -6.41 2.75 -7.31
C GLY A 42 -7.71 1.97 -7.52
N GLY A 43 -7.66 0.74 -8.07
CA GLY A 43 -8.81 -0.17 -8.14
C GLY A 43 -8.99 -0.99 -6.85
N PHE A 44 -10.15 -1.64 -6.74
CA PHE A 44 -10.47 -2.52 -5.61
C PHE A 44 -9.82 -3.91 -5.68
N GLY A 45 -9.10 -4.20 -6.77
CA GLY A 45 -8.43 -5.48 -6.97
C GLY A 45 -7.13 -5.32 -7.72
N SER A 46 -6.28 -6.34 -7.66
CA SER A 46 -5.03 -6.41 -8.41
C SER A 46 -5.11 -7.50 -9.47
N ILE A 47 -4.61 -7.19 -10.67
CA ILE A 47 -4.47 -8.16 -11.75
C ILE A 47 -2.99 -8.38 -11.96
N SER A 48 -2.54 -9.63 -11.81
CA SER A 48 -1.16 -10.04 -12.02
C SER A 48 -1.08 -11.16 -13.03
N ASN A 49 -0.12 -11.07 -13.94
CA ASN A 49 0.15 -12.15 -14.88
C ASN A 49 0.97 -13.25 -14.19
N ILE A 50 0.59 -14.49 -14.43
CA ILE A 50 1.38 -15.64 -13.97
C ILE A 50 2.59 -15.78 -14.91
N PRO A 51 3.83 -15.86 -14.39
CA PRO A 51 5.03 -16.05 -15.20
C PRO A 51 4.94 -17.34 -16.04
N LYS A 52 5.13 -17.22 -17.35
CA LYS A 52 5.00 -18.37 -18.28
C LYS A 52 6.16 -19.36 -18.22
N ASN A 53 7.33 -18.90 -17.72
CA ASN A 53 8.58 -19.67 -17.71
C ASN A 53 8.81 -20.45 -16.41
N ILE A 54 7.85 -20.45 -15.50
CA ILE A 54 7.93 -21.17 -14.22
C ILE A 54 7.03 -22.39 -14.30
N LYS A 55 7.60 -23.59 -14.09
CA LYS A 55 6.85 -24.83 -14.01
C LYS A 55 6.02 -24.85 -12.72
N ASN A 56 4.73 -25.05 -12.84
CA ASN A 56 3.78 -25.07 -11.72
C ASN A 56 3.88 -23.82 -10.82
N PRO A 57 3.68 -22.61 -11.36
CA PRO A 57 3.80 -21.39 -10.58
C PRO A 57 2.77 -21.35 -9.48
N LYS A 58 3.20 -20.90 -8.29
CA LYS A 58 2.32 -20.61 -7.16
C LYS A 58 2.34 -19.12 -6.88
N ILE A 59 1.21 -18.54 -6.56
CA ILE A 59 1.12 -17.18 -6.07
C ILE A 59 1.02 -17.26 -4.55
N VAL A 60 1.98 -16.67 -3.86
CA VAL A 60 1.92 -16.47 -2.42
C VAL A 60 1.73 -14.98 -2.18
N ALA A 61 0.70 -14.61 -1.45
CA ALA A 61 0.38 -13.23 -1.15
C ALA A 61 0.11 -13.07 0.34
N CYS A 62 0.61 -11.99 0.90
CA CYS A 62 0.29 -11.57 2.24
C CYS A 62 -0.11 -10.10 2.25
N THR A 63 -0.78 -9.70 3.29
CA THR A 63 -1.06 -8.29 3.60
C THR A 63 -0.98 -8.14 5.10
N ASP A 64 -0.21 -7.16 5.55
CA ASP A 64 -0.03 -6.87 6.95
C ASP A 64 0.19 -5.38 7.17
N GLY A 65 0.05 -4.94 8.40
CA GLY A 65 0.40 -3.59 8.86
C GLY A 65 1.64 -3.63 9.75
N VAL A 66 2.29 -2.47 9.92
CA VAL A 66 3.49 -2.38 10.76
C VAL A 66 3.18 -2.52 12.26
N GLY A 67 1.91 -2.40 12.65
CA GLY A 67 1.48 -2.53 14.04
C GLY A 67 2.01 -1.41 14.93
N THR A 68 2.45 -1.76 16.15
CA THR A 68 2.88 -0.81 17.19
C THR A 68 4.11 0.03 16.80
N LYS A 69 4.93 -0.41 15.86
CA LYS A 69 6.08 0.37 15.36
C LYS A 69 5.65 1.70 14.73
N ILE A 70 4.46 1.79 14.14
CA ILE A 70 3.90 3.05 13.62
C ILE A 70 3.72 4.08 14.75
N GLU A 71 3.31 3.65 15.93
CA GLU A 71 3.17 4.54 17.07
C GLU A 71 4.51 5.12 17.52
N ILE A 72 5.55 4.28 17.55
CA ILE A 72 6.91 4.73 17.82
C ILE A 72 7.37 5.73 16.75
N ALA A 73 7.18 5.42 15.47
CA ALA A 73 7.50 6.34 14.38
C ALA A 73 6.77 7.68 14.51
N ASN A 74 5.50 7.66 14.94
CA ASN A 74 4.72 8.86 15.21
C ASN A 74 5.28 9.68 16.37
N LEU A 75 5.71 9.04 17.45
CA LEU A 75 6.28 9.71 18.62
C LEU A 75 7.60 10.40 18.29
N ILE A 76 8.48 9.73 17.56
CA ILE A 76 9.81 10.30 17.21
C ILE A 76 9.79 11.07 15.89
N LYS A 77 8.63 11.17 15.19
CA LYS A 77 8.47 11.86 13.90
C LYS A 77 9.41 11.34 12.81
N LYS A 78 9.78 10.07 12.85
CA LYS A 78 10.67 9.42 11.90
C LYS A 78 9.96 8.32 11.13
N TYR A 79 9.82 8.46 9.80
CA TYR A 79 9.04 7.56 8.95
C TYR A 79 9.83 6.94 7.80
N ASP A 80 11.09 7.32 7.63
CA ASP A 80 11.94 6.96 6.50
C ASP A 80 12.31 5.47 6.45
N THR A 81 12.26 4.76 7.58
CA THR A 81 12.61 3.33 7.68
C THR A 81 11.41 2.41 7.83
N ILE A 82 10.23 2.94 8.17
CA ILE A 82 9.06 2.12 8.52
C ILE A 82 8.54 1.26 7.34
N GLY A 83 8.69 1.77 6.12
CA GLY A 83 8.33 1.01 4.90
C GLY A 83 9.29 -0.15 4.62
N ILE A 84 10.56 -0.01 4.96
CA ILE A 84 11.55 -1.10 4.85
C ILE A 84 11.19 -2.22 5.82
N ASP A 85 10.81 -1.86 7.03
CA ASP A 85 10.40 -2.79 8.08
C ASP A 85 9.15 -3.57 7.69
N LEU A 86 8.14 -2.88 7.12
CA LEU A 86 6.92 -3.50 6.60
C LEU A 86 7.23 -4.55 5.52
N VAL A 87 8.07 -4.21 4.56
CA VAL A 87 8.43 -5.12 3.47
C VAL A 87 9.23 -6.31 4.01
N ALA A 88 10.20 -6.07 4.87
CA ALA A 88 11.02 -7.14 5.47
C ALA A 88 10.18 -8.14 6.26
N MET A 89 9.25 -7.66 7.07
CA MET A 89 8.33 -8.49 7.85
C MET A 89 7.48 -9.36 6.91
N SER A 90 6.83 -8.76 5.92
CA SER A 90 5.99 -9.48 4.97
C SER A 90 6.79 -10.50 4.14
N VAL A 91 8.00 -10.17 3.71
CA VAL A 91 8.87 -11.10 2.97
C VAL A 91 9.29 -12.28 3.84
N ASN A 92 9.64 -12.05 5.10
CA ASN A 92 10.00 -13.12 6.02
C ASN A 92 8.85 -14.11 6.23
N ASP A 93 7.63 -13.61 6.37
CA ASP A 93 6.44 -14.46 6.53
C ASP A 93 6.16 -15.28 5.27
N LEU A 94 6.41 -14.73 4.09
CA LEU A 94 6.23 -15.45 2.81
C LEU A 94 7.29 -16.53 2.55
N ILE A 95 8.54 -16.31 3.00
CA ILE A 95 9.65 -17.23 2.74
C ILE A 95 9.49 -18.55 3.52
N VAL A 96 8.79 -18.55 4.65
CA VAL A 96 8.61 -19.75 5.48
C VAL A 96 7.39 -20.59 5.10
N GLN A 97 6.61 -20.17 4.06
CA GLN A 97 5.49 -20.93 3.53
C GLN A 97 5.99 -21.95 2.51
#